data_997826b6c7c1afe85c5cbae62ff4ae28
#
_entry.id   997826b6c7c1afe85c5cbae62ff4ae28
#
_cell.length_a   1.000
_cell.length_b   1.000
_cell.length_c   1.000
_cell.angle_alpha   90.00
_cell.angle_beta   90.00
_cell.angle_gamma   90.00
#
_symmetry.space_group_name_H-M   'P 1'
#
loop_
_entity.id
_entity.type
_entity.pdbx_description
1 polymer ?
#
loop_
_entity_poly.entity_id
_entity_poly.type
_entity_poly.pdbx_seq_one_letter_code
_entity_poly.pdbx_strand_id
1 'polypeptide(L)'
;MNKIGIIGCGWLGLHLAKHFASENKVFTTTTSVEKQITLQTMGFEATQIFFPEEHTLEKTKIWECLQELETIIITIPFSKNTDIKRLENKFQNMLRFISNYNKSIFLMSSIGIYPQVEQPISEHTFQDEQLHQNMLYIENQLKKQFPQINILRLGGLMGGTRMLSKYKVSNLDQAVNHVHYEDVCLIVKKMILKHFVGKTYNIVAPLHPTKKQIIDYQNKIIDNYSPITNQGRIILGTLCSQELDYQYKHTNPIEFQ
;
A
#
# COMPACT_ATOMS: atom_id res chain seq x y z
N MET A 1 -9.94 1.72 -23.68
CA MET A 1 -10.07 1.36 -22.25
C MET A 1 -8.71 0.84 -21.81
N ASN A 2 -8.07 1.52 -20.85
CA ASN A 2 -6.77 1.09 -20.36
C ASN A 2 -6.88 -0.23 -19.59
N LYS A 3 -5.76 -0.97 -19.48
CA LYS A 3 -5.70 -2.24 -18.78
C LYS A 3 -4.79 -2.12 -17.56
N ILE A 4 -5.33 -2.43 -16.38
CA ILE A 4 -4.61 -2.31 -15.10
C ILE A 4 -4.49 -3.69 -14.47
N GLY A 5 -3.26 -4.06 -14.08
CA GLY A 5 -2.96 -5.29 -13.36
C GLY A 5 -2.78 -5.02 -11.85
N ILE A 6 -3.44 -5.80 -10.99
CA ILE A 6 -3.29 -5.73 -9.54
C ILE A 6 -2.76 -7.05 -9.03
N ILE A 7 -1.52 -7.05 -8.55
CA ILE A 7 -0.87 -8.25 -8.02
C ILE A 7 -1.10 -8.34 -6.53
N GLY A 8 -1.92 -9.33 -6.12
CA GLY A 8 -2.32 -9.53 -4.72
C GLY A 8 -3.67 -8.86 -4.39
N CYS A 9 -4.78 -9.36 -4.95
CA CYS A 9 -6.11 -8.81 -4.68
C CYS A 9 -6.59 -9.13 -3.24
N GLY A 10 -5.84 -8.63 -2.23
CA GLY A 10 -6.23 -8.62 -0.82
C GLY A 10 -7.28 -7.56 -0.52
N TRP A 11 -7.30 -7.01 0.70
CA TRP A 11 -8.25 -5.97 1.08
C TRP A 11 -8.03 -4.68 0.28
N LEU A 12 -6.80 -4.13 0.27
CA LEU A 12 -6.48 -2.92 -0.51
C LEU A 12 -6.58 -3.18 -2.02
N GLY A 13 -6.05 -4.33 -2.49
CA GLY A 13 -6.12 -4.68 -3.91
C GLY A 13 -7.55 -4.75 -4.44
N LEU A 14 -8.50 -5.20 -3.64
CA LEU A 14 -9.92 -5.21 -4.01
C LEU A 14 -10.52 -3.79 -4.09
N HIS A 15 -10.17 -2.89 -3.18
CA HIS A 15 -10.60 -1.49 -3.25
C HIS A 15 -10.04 -0.80 -4.49
N LEU A 16 -8.76 -1.00 -4.80
CA LEU A 16 -8.14 -0.53 -6.03
C LEU A 16 -8.82 -1.10 -7.28
N ALA A 17 -9.08 -2.43 -7.30
CA ALA A 17 -9.76 -3.09 -8.42
C ALA A 17 -11.14 -2.46 -8.69
N LYS A 18 -11.95 -2.28 -7.65
CA LYS A 18 -13.27 -1.64 -7.75
C LYS A 18 -13.18 -0.19 -8.21
N HIS A 19 -12.19 0.56 -7.68
CA HIS A 19 -12.00 1.96 -8.05
C HIS A 19 -11.65 2.13 -9.52
N PHE A 20 -10.78 1.27 -10.04
CA PHE A 20 -10.33 1.38 -11.43
C PHE A 20 -11.28 0.74 -12.45
N ALA A 21 -12.14 -0.19 -12.05
CA ALA A 21 -13.04 -0.91 -12.95
C ALA A 21 -14.08 -0.03 -13.66
N SER A 22 -14.38 1.15 -13.11
CA SER A 22 -15.34 2.09 -13.75
C SER A 22 -14.84 2.63 -15.10
N GLU A 23 -13.52 2.68 -15.30
CA GLU A 23 -12.90 3.32 -16.46
C GLU A 23 -11.88 2.42 -17.18
N ASN A 24 -11.53 1.26 -16.59
CA ASN A 24 -10.46 0.38 -17.05
C ASN A 24 -10.88 -1.08 -17.06
N LYS A 25 -10.22 -1.89 -17.88
CA LYS A 25 -10.26 -3.34 -17.73
C LYS A 25 -9.24 -3.75 -16.65
N VAL A 26 -9.71 -4.48 -15.62
CA VAL A 26 -8.89 -4.82 -14.45
C VAL A 26 -8.55 -6.30 -14.44
N PHE A 27 -7.25 -6.58 -14.36
CA PHE A 27 -6.66 -7.90 -14.20
C PHE A 27 -6.16 -8.03 -12.75
N THR A 28 -6.45 -9.14 -12.10
CA THR A 28 -6.09 -9.33 -10.69
C THR A 28 -5.40 -10.67 -10.47
N THR A 29 -4.62 -10.76 -9.40
CA THR A 29 -4.09 -12.05 -8.94
C THR A 29 -4.55 -12.37 -7.53
N THR A 30 -4.73 -13.66 -7.25
CA THR A 30 -5.07 -14.19 -5.92
C THR A 30 -4.40 -15.55 -5.70
N THR A 31 -4.28 -15.98 -4.46
CA THR A 31 -3.74 -17.30 -4.11
C THR A 31 -4.82 -18.38 -3.97
N SER A 32 -6.09 -17.99 -3.89
CA SER A 32 -7.24 -18.88 -3.62
C SER A 32 -8.12 -19.04 -4.86
N VAL A 33 -8.49 -20.27 -5.17
CA VAL A 33 -9.45 -20.59 -6.25
C VAL A 33 -10.82 -19.97 -5.98
N GLU A 34 -11.32 -20.07 -4.74
CA GLU A 34 -12.61 -19.49 -4.36
C GLU A 34 -12.65 -17.99 -4.58
N LYS A 35 -11.55 -17.31 -4.22
CA LYS A 35 -11.41 -15.89 -4.43
C LYS A 35 -11.25 -15.52 -5.90
N GLN A 36 -10.61 -16.36 -6.70
CA GLN A 36 -10.55 -16.19 -8.15
C GLN A 36 -11.96 -16.16 -8.75
N ILE A 37 -12.79 -17.16 -8.41
CA ILE A 37 -14.19 -17.23 -8.87
C ILE A 37 -14.95 -15.97 -8.43
N THR A 38 -14.81 -15.58 -7.15
CA THR A 38 -15.45 -14.35 -6.63
C THR A 38 -15.03 -13.10 -7.40
N LEU A 39 -13.76 -12.93 -7.73
CA LEU A 39 -13.25 -11.79 -8.49
C LEU A 39 -13.77 -11.82 -9.94
N GLN A 40 -13.86 -13.00 -10.55
CA GLN A 40 -14.44 -13.17 -11.89
C GLN A 40 -15.93 -12.82 -11.93
N THR A 41 -16.71 -13.20 -10.91
CA THR A 41 -18.13 -12.80 -10.80
C THR A 41 -18.30 -11.28 -10.61
N MET A 42 -17.29 -10.59 -10.09
CA MET A 42 -17.24 -9.12 -10.01
C MET A 42 -16.82 -8.44 -11.34
N GLY A 43 -16.53 -9.22 -12.38
CA GLY A 43 -16.13 -8.71 -13.70
C GLY A 43 -14.63 -8.45 -13.86
N PHE A 44 -13.78 -8.96 -12.95
CA PHE A 44 -12.33 -8.84 -13.08
C PHE A 44 -11.73 -10.07 -13.78
N GLU A 45 -10.66 -9.86 -14.56
CA GLU A 45 -9.87 -10.95 -15.11
C GLU A 45 -8.92 -11.47 -14.00
N ALA A 46 -9.32 -12.54 -13.34
CA ALA A 46 -8.58 -13.03 -12.16
C ALA A 46 -7.74 -14.27 -12.48
N THR A 47 -6.46 -14.21 -12.13
CA THR A 47 -5.50 -15.32 -12.25
C THR A 47 -5.14 -15.83 -10.86
N GLN A 48 -5.20 -17.15 -10.66
CA GLN A 48 -4.65 -17.77 -9.46
C GLN A 48 -3.13 -17.89 -9.61
N ILE A 49 -2.37 -17.32 -8.65
CA ILE A 49 -0.92 -17.48 -8.55
C ILE A 49 -0.46 -17.44 -7.10
N PHE A 50 0.50 -18.27 -6.80
CA PHE A 50 1.22 -18.27 -5.53
C PHE A 50 2.70 -17.99 -5.80
N PHE A 51 3.30 -17.08 -5.02
CA PHE A 51 4.73 -16.83 -5.05
C PHE A 51 5.37 -17.54 -3.86
N PRO A 52 6.09 -18.66 -4.08
CA PRO A 52 6.67 -19.42 -2.99
C PRO A 52 7.70 -18.61 -2.19
N GLU A 53 7.71 -18.83 -0.89
CA GLU A 53 8.71 -18.28 0.03
C GLU A 53 9.95 -19.19 0.16
N GLU A 54 9.86 -20.40 -0.39
CA GLU A 54 10.95 -21.36 -0.47
C GLU A 54 11.58 -21.37 -1.86
N HIS A 55 12.83 -21.78 -1.91
CA HIS A 55 13.51 -21.93 -3.20
C HIS A 55 12.86 -23.09 -3.97
N THR A 56 12.21 -22.79 -5.09
CA THR A 56 11.63 -23.79 -5.98
C THR A 56 12.42 -23.87 -7.27
N LEU A 57 12.59 -25.09 -7.78
CA LEU A 57 13.20 -25.31 -9.10
C LEU A 57 12.24 -24.94 -10.24
N GLU A 58 10.95 -24.87 -9.97
CA GLU A 58 9.95 -24.50 -10.96
C GLU A 58 10.03 -23.01 -11.27
N LYS A 59 10.12 -22.70 -12.54
CA LYS A 59 10.14 -21.32 -13.03
C LYS A 59 8.73 -20.76 -13.02
N THR A 60 8.50 -19.68 -12.28
CA THR A 60 7.26 -18.90 -12.36
C THR A 60 7.06 -18.43 -13.81
N LYS A 61 5.90 -18.74 -14.40
CA LYS A 61 5.54 -18.28 -15.74
C LYS A 61 5.31 -16.78 -15.74
N ILE A 62 5.59 -16.12 -16.86
CA ILE A 62 5.25 -14.72 -17.07
C ILE A 62 3.73 -14.57 -17.09
N TRP A 63 3.21 -13.47 -16.55
CA TRP A 63 1.78 -13.17 -16.57
C TRP A 63 1.29 -13.04 -18.02
N GLU A 64 0.32 -13.84 -18.40
CA GLU A 64 -0.13 -13.94 -19.79
C GLU A 64 -0.60 -12.60 -20.38
N CYS A 65 -1.28 -11.77 -19.57
CA CYS A 65 -1.76 -10.46 -19.99
C CYS A 65 -0.72 -9.32 -19.86
N LEU A 66 0.51 -9.60 -19.43
CA LEU A 66 1.51 -8.62 -19.02
C LEU A 66 1.74 -7.51 -20.07
N GLN A 67 1.87 -7.89 -21.35
CA GLN A 67 2.15 -6.96 -22.43
C GLN A 67 0.98 -6.02 -22.74
N GLU A 68 -0.22 -6.40 -22.35
CA GLU A 68 -1.43 -5.62 -22.55
C GLU A 68 -1.66 -4.58 -21.45
N LEU A 69 -1.02 -4.76 -20.29
CA LEU A 69 -1.20 -3.87 -19.15
C LEU A 69 -0.51 -2.52 -19.35
N GLU A 70 -1.18 -1.44 -19.00
CA GLU A 70 -0.62 -0.08 -18.99
C GLU A 70 -0.07 0.29 -17.60
N THR A 71 -0.60 -0.32 -16.56
CA THR A 71 -0.16 -0.10 -15.17
C THR A 71 -0.22 -1.40 -14.39
N ILE A 72 0.78 -1.62 -13.55
CA ILE A 72 0.78 -2.69 -12.53
C ILE A 72 0.81 -2.08 -11.13
N ILE A 73 -0.05 -2.58 -10.24
CA ILE A 73 -0.09 -2.19 -8.84
C ILE A 73 0.19 -3.44 -7.99
N ILE A 74 1.30 -3.44 -7.26
CA ILE A 74 1.73 -4.55 -6.41
C ILE A 74 1.25 -4.28 -4.99
N THR A 75 0.34 -5.14 -4.49
CA THR A 75 -0.24 -5.06 -3.15
C THR A 75 0.07 -6.30 -2.30
N ILE A 76 1.06 -7.11 -2.72
CA ILE A 76 1.50 -8.29 -1.97
C ILE A 76 2.09 -7.82 -0.64
N PRO A 77 1.61 -8.34 0.50
CA PRO A 77 2.14 -7.94 1.79
C PRO A 77 3.56 -8.47 2.00
N PHE A 78 4.40 -7.62 2.57
CA PHE A 78 5.70 -7.98 3.14
C PHE A 78 5.90 -7.25 4.46
N SER A 79 6.63 -7.86 5.37
CA SER A 79 6.76 -7.38 6.74
C SER A 79 8.22 -7.38 7.18
N LYS A 80 8.55 -6.42 8.02
CA LYS A 80 9.84 -6.36 8.71
C LYS A 80 10.17 -7.63 9.50
N ASN A 81 9.16 -8.37 9.94
CA ASN A 81 9.31 -9.57 10.77
C ASN A 81 9.43 -10.85 9.95
N THR A 82 9.30 -10.78 8.62
CA THR A 82 9.47 -11.96 7.76
C THR A 82 10.96 -12.21 7.53
N ASP A 83 11.36 -13.48 7.56
CA ASP A 83 12.74 -13.89 7.24
C ASP A 83 13.15 -13.36 5.86
N ILE A 84 14.37 -12.83 5.76
CA ILE A 84 14.86 -12.18 4.54
C ILE A 84 14.91 -13.15 3.35
N LYS A 85 15.34 -14.40 3.54
CA LYS A 85 15.41 -15.40 2.47
C LYS A 85 14.05 -15.76 1.92
N ARG A 86 13.04 -15.83 2.80
CA ARG A 86 11.63 -16.04 2.39
C ARG A 86 11.12 -14.88 1.55
N LEU A 87 11.41 -13.64 1.99
CA LEU A 87 11.08 -12.45 1.22
C LEU A 87 11.78 -12.44 -0.13
N GLU A 88 13.07 -12.72 -0.17
CA GLU A 88 13.86 -12.82 -1.41
C GLU A 88 13.21 -13.80 -2.40
N ASN A 89 12.95 -15.03 -1.97
CA ASN A 89 12.36 -16.05 -2.83
C ASN A 89 11.00 -15.61 -3.37
N LYS A 90 10.12 -15.13 -2.49
CA LYS A 90 8.80 -14.63 -2.84
C LYS A 90 8.85 -13.52 -3.90
N PHE A 91 9.68 -12.51 -3.66
CA PHE A 91 9.77 -11.36 -4.55
C PHE A 91 10.53 -11.69 -5.84
N GLN A 92 11.53 -12.59 -5.82
CA GLN A 92 12.16 -13.08 -7.03
C GLN A 92 11.17 -13.80 -7.96
N ASN A 93 10.27 -14.62 -7.40
CA ASN A 93 9.21 -15.27 -8.17
C ASN A 93 8.23 -14.23 -8.75
N MET A 94 7.85 -13.23 -7.96
CA MET A 94 7.01 -12.13 -8.43
C MET A 94 7.71 -11.30 -9.52
N LEU A 95 9.01 -11.01 -9.38
CA LEU A 95 9.81 -10.32 -10.40
C LEU A 95 9.86 -11.10 -11.73
N ARG A 96 9.97 -12.43 -11.70
CA ARG A 96 9.88 -13.28 -12.91
C ARG A 96 8.50 -13.20 -13.55
N PHE A 97 7.43 -13.19 -12.74
CA PHE A 97 6.06 -13.11 -13.21
C PHE A 97 5.77 -11.84 -14.01
N ILE A 98 6.44 -10.75 -13.70
CA ILE A 98 6.33 -9.44 -14.39
C ILE A 98 7.63 -9.04 -15.10
N SER A 99 8.45 -10.02 -15.48
CA SER A 99 9.74 -9.73 -16.11
C SER A 99 9.59 -8.96 -17.42
N ASN A 100 10.53 -8.02 -17.65
CA ASN A 100 10.53 -7.13 -18.82
C ASN A 100 9.37 -6.15 -18.90
N TYR A 101 8.61 -5.93 -17.81
CA TYR A 101 7.60 -4.89 -17.79
C TYR A 101 8.26 -3.51 -17.68
N ASN A 102 7.91 -2.59 -18.57
CA ASN A 102 8.57 -1.28 -18.70
C ASN A 102 7.62 -0.08 -18.62
N LYS A 103 6.34 -0.34 -18.33
CA LYS A 103 5.35 0.72 -18.19
C LYS A 103 5.14 1.12 -16.72
N SER A 104 4.06 1.82 -16.40
CA SER A 104 3.77 2.34 -15.07
C SER A 104 3.61 1.21 -14.04
N ILE A 105 4.34 1.32 -12.91
CA ILE A 105 4.32 0.30 -11.85
C ILE A 105 4.35 0.96 -10.48
N PHE A 106 3.59 0.38 -9.55
CA PHE A 106 3.46 0.86 -8.17
C PHE A 106 3.70 -0.29 -7.18
N LEU A 107 4.45 -0.01 -6.12
CA LEU A 107 4.56 -0.87 -4.95
C LEU A 107 3.83 -0.24 -3.77
N MET A 108 2.88 -0.97 -3.19
CA MET A 108 2.27 -0.63 -1.90
C MET A 108 3.19 -1.14 -0.78
N SER A 109 4.11 -0.26 -0.35
CA SER A 109 5.01 -0.47 0.78
C SER A 109 4.38 0.02 2.09
N SER A 110 5.15 0.19 3.14
CA SER A 110 4.65 0.60 4.45
C SER A 110 5.60 1.54 5.19
N ILE A 111 5.04 2.48 5.94
CA ILE A 111 5.78 3.29 6.92
C ILE A 111 6.42 2.46 8.04
N GLY A 112 6.17 1.15 8.08
CA GLY A 112 6.86 0.20 8.95
C GLY A 112 8.37 0.09 8.70
N ILE A 113 8.85 0.62 7.55
CA ILE A 113 10.28 0.72 7.23
C ILE A 113 11.04 1.68 8.15
N TYR A 114 10.37 2.68 8.71
CA TYR A 114 10.99 3.66 9.61
C TYR A 114 11.13 3.14 11.05
N PRO A 115 12.18 3.55 11.78
CA PRO A 115 12.33 3.25 13.19
C PRO A 115 11.20 3.84 14.04
N GLN A 116 11.04 3.28 15.26
CA GLN A 116 10.04 3.72 16.23
C GLN A 116 10.65 4.81 17.13
N VAL A 117 10.75 6.02 16.60
CA VAL A 117 11.28 7.20 17.32
C VAL A 117 10.24 8.32 17.35
N GLU A 118 10.22 9.07 18.45
CA GLU A 118 9.23 10.14 18.68
C GLU A 118 9.70 11.46 18.07
N GLN A 119 9.51 11.57 16.76
CA GLN A 119 9.79 12.79 16.00
C GLN A 119 8.99 12.81 14.70
N PRO A 120 8.89 13.95 13.99
CA PRO A 120 8.41 14.01 12.62
C PRO A 120 9.37 13.27 11.67
N ILE A 121 8.81 12.47 10.76
CA ILE A 121 9.54 11.60 9.83
C ILE A 121 9.03 11.84 8.41
N SER A 122 9.89 12.37 7.56
CA SER A 122 9.68 12.46 6.11
C SER A 122 10.41 11.32 5.38
N GLU A 123 10.30 11.28 4.06
CA GLU A 123 11.01 10.34 3.20
C GLU A 123 12.54 10.45 3.29
N HIS A 124 13.04 11.60 3.71
CA HIS A 124 14.47 11.96 3.76
C HIS A 124 15.04 12.05 5.19
N THR A 125 14.25 11.72 6.23
CA THR A 125 14.69 11.86 7.63
C THR A 125 15.79 10.87 7.99
N PHE A 126 15.80 9.69 7.39
CA PHE A 126 16.74 8.62 7.71
C PHE A 126 17.57 8.19 6.49
N GLN A 127 18.82 7.83 6.75
CA GLN A 127 19.67 7.14 5.78
C GLN A 127 19.29 5.68 5.70
N ASP A 128 19.69 5.00 4.63
CA ASP A 128 19.33 3.60 4.35
C ASP A 128 19.70 2.62 5.48
N GLU A 129 20.82 2.86 6.17
CA GLU A 129 21.29 2.01 7.28
C GLU A 129 20.38 2.10 8.52
N GLN A 130 19.61 3.17 8.65
CA GLN A 130 18.69 3.41 9.76
C GLN A 130 17.28 2.85 9.48
N LEU A 131 17.01 2.48 8.23
CA LEU A 131 15.74 1.89 7.82
C LEU A 131 15.69 0.39 8.12
N HIS A 132 14.49 -0.17 8.14
CA HIS A 132 14.34 -1.60 8.36
C HIS A 132 14.84 -2.40 7.14
N GLN A 133 15.95 -3.11 7.31
CA GLN A 133 16.73 -3.70 6.22
C GLN A 133 15.95 -4.67 5.34
N ASN A 134 15.08 -5.51 5.90
CA ASN A 134 14.27 -6.45 5.11
C ASN A 134 13.31 -5.71 4.16
N MET A 135 12.73 -4.60 4.62
CA MET A 135 11.82 -3.80 3.79
C MET A 135 12.58 -2.99 2.75
N LEU A 136 13.69 -2.37 3.16
CA LEU A 136 14.56 -1.63 2.26
C LEU A 136 15.11 -2.51 1.14
N TYR A 137 15.52 -3.73 1.47
CA TYR A 137 16.00 -4.72 0.50
C TYR A 137 14.97 -4.94 -0.62
N ILE A 138 13.70 -5.17 -0.26
CA ILE A 138 12.63 -5.37 -1.26
C ILE A 138 12.41 -4.11 -2.11
N GLU A 139 12.35 -2.94 -1.49
CA GLU A 139 12.22 -1.68 -2.24
C GLU A 139 13.37 -1.49 -3.22
N ASN A 140 14.61 -1.76 -2.79
CA ASN A 140 15.81 -1.61 -3.62
C ASN A 140 15.90 -2.65 -4.74
N GLN A 141 15.51 -3.91 -4.50
CA GLN A 141 15.44 -4.93 -5.55
C GLN A 141 14.44 -4.55 -6.64
N LEU A 142 13.27 -4.05 -6.25
CA LEU A 142 12.25 -3.60 -7.19
C LEU A 142 12.69 -2.34 -7.95
N LYS A 143 13.32 -1.36 -7.31
CA LYS A 143 13.90 -0.18 -7.97
C LYS A 143 15.00 -0.56 -8.98
N LYS A 144 15.85 -1.53 -8.65
CA LYS A 144 16.90 -2.03 -9.53
C LYS A 144 16.33 -2.68 -10.79
N GLN A 145 15.26 -3.48 -10.63
CA GLN A 145 14.62 -4.19 -11.75
C GLN A 145 13.72 -3.26 -12.57
N PHE A 146 13.04 -2.33 -11.91
CA PHE A 146 12.09 -1.40 -12.50
C PHE A 146 12.40 0.04 -12.04
N PRO A 147 13.35 0.74 -12.71
CA PRO A 147 13.72 2.11 -12.31
C PRO A 147 12.54 3.10 -12.30
N GLN A 148 11.50 2.80 -13.08
CA GLN A 148 10.27 3.61 -13.16
C GLN A 148 9.29 3.37 -12.00
N ILE A 149 9.55 2.42 -11.08
CA ILE A 149 8.59 2.07 -10.02
C ILE A 149 8.32 3.22 -9.06
N ASN A 150 7.04 3.45 -8.79
CA ASN A 150 6.62 4.32 -7.70
C ASN A 150 6.41 3.50 -6.43
N ILE A 151 7.01 3.92 -5.32
CA ILE A 151 6.88 3.27 -4.02
C ILE A 151 6.03 4.13 -3.11
N LEU A 152 4.89 3.58 -2.67
CA LEU A 152 3.99 4.24 -1.74
C LEU A 152 4.11 3.58 -0.36
N ARG A 153 4.76 4.25 0.58
CA ARG A 153 4.91 3.82 1.98
C ARG A 153 3.64 4.19 2.73
N LEU A 154 2.70 3.24 2.77
CA LEU A 154 1.37 3.46 3.32
C LEU A 154 1.38 3.48 4.84
N GLY A 155 0.61 4.40 5.42
CA GLY A 155 0.20 4.37 6.81
C GLY A 155 -0.73 3.20 7.14
N GLY A 156 -1.19 3.13 8.37
CA GLY A 156 -2.20 2.15 8.77
C GLY A 156 -3.47 2.29 7.93
N LEU A 157 -3.77 1.29 7.11
CA LEU A 157 -4.91 1.31 6.19
C LEU A 157 -6.22 1.15 6.94
N MET A 158 -7.12 2.13 6.84
CA MET A 158 -8.43 2.17 7.49
C MET A 158 -9.54 2.59 6.50
N GLY A 159 -10.78 2.53 6.98
CA GLY A 159 -11.99 2.87 6.26
C GLY A 159 -12.84 1.67 5.89
N GLY A 160 -14.11 1.86 5.58
CA GLY A 160 -15.08 0.81 5.30
C GLY A 160 -15.20 -0.19 6.45
N THR A 161 -14.86 -1.45 6.21
CA THR A 161 -14.93 -2.50 7.25
C THR A 161 -13.78 -2.45 8.27
N ARG A 162 -12.71 -1.68 7.99
CA ARG A 162 -11.55 -1.53 8.87
C ARG A 162 -11.68 -0.28 9.72
N MET A 163 -12.12 -0.46 10.97
CA MET A 163 -12.21 0.57 12.00
C MET A 163 -11.29 0.21 13.17
N LEU A 164 -10.59 1.19 13.73
CA LEU A 164 -9.61 0.93 14.81
C LEU A 164 -10.28 0.31 16.05
N SER A 165 -11.51 0.72 16.37
CA SER A 165 -12.30 0.20 17.49
C SER A 165 -12.61 -1.30 17.41
N LYS A 166 -12.48 -1.92 16.24
CA LYS A 166 -12.68 -3.37 16.05
C LYS A 166 -11.43 -4.21 16.35
N TYR A 167 -10.31 -3.57 16.68
CA TYR A 167 -9.04 -4.24 16.93
C TYR A 167 -8.64 -4.12 18.40
N LYS A 168 -7.98 -5.14 18.94
CA LYS A 168 -7.31 -5.05 20.24
C LYS A 168 -6.03 -4.24 20.05
N VAL A 169 -5.96 -3.07 20.67
CA VAL A 169 -4.82 -2.17 20.55
C VAL A 169 -4.21 -1.87 21.91
N SER A 170 -2.90 -1.62 21.93
CA SER A 170 -2.13 -1.17 23.10
C SER A 170 -1.69 0.29 22.89
N ASN A 171 -1.16 0.90 23.97
CA ASN A 171 -0.63 2.27 23.93
C ASN A 171 -1.65 3.28 23.39
N LEU A 172 -2.75 3.43 24.11
CA LEU A 172 -3.92 4.24 23.68
C LEU A 172 -3.59 5.69 23.41
N ASP A 173 -2.58 6.27 24.10
CA ASP A 173 -2.17 7.66 23.95
C ASP A 173 -1.22 7.87 22.77
N GLN A 174 -0.81 6.80 22.10
CA GLN A 174 0.07 6.90 20.93
C GLN A 174 -0.68 7.49 19.73
N ALA A 175 -0.07 8.48 19.09
CA ALA A 175 -0.53 9.04 17.82
C ALA A 175 -0.55 7.98 16.71
N VAL A 176 -1.55 8.03 15.85
CA VAL A 176 -1.65 7.14 14.70
C VAL A 176 -1.10 7.82 13.43
N ASN A 177 -0.62 6.99 12.52
CA ASN A 177 -0.24 7.38 11.17
C ASN A 177 -1.09 6.54 10.21
N HIS A 178 -2.35 6.91 10.07
CA HIS A 178 -3.33 6.18 9.25
C HIS A 178 -3.57 6.87 7.92
N VAL A 179 -4.09 6.11 6.97
CA VAL A 179 -4.59 6.61 5.69
C VAL A 179 -5.88 5.89 5.33
N HIS A 180 -6.85 6.63 4.79
CA HIS A 180 -8.06 6.04 4.25
C HIS A 180 -7.79 5.39 2.89
N TYR A 181 -8.35 4.20 2.63
CA TYR A 181 -8.10 3.48 1.38
C TYR A 181 -8.51 4.26 0.13
N GLU A 182 -9.55 5.11 0.23
CA GLU A 182 -9.98 5.95 -0.90
C GLU A 182 -8.91 6.95 -1.30
N ASP A 183 -8.20 7.57 -0.34
CA ASP A 183 -7.10 8.47 -0.65
C ASP A 183 -5.96 7.73 -1.35
N VAL A 184 -5.66 6.49 -0.96
CA VAL A 184 -4.69 5.66 -1.68
C VAL A 184 -5.12 5.44 -3.13
N CYS A 185 -6.40 5.10 -3.37
CA CYS A 185 -6.93 4.91 -4.72
C CYS A 185 -6.84 6.19 -5.57
N LEU A 186 -7.22 7.33 -4.99
CA LEU A 186 -7.20 8.64 -5.66
C LEU A 186 -5.78 9.11 -5.98
N ILE A 187 -4.83 8.91 -5.04
CA ILE A 187 -3.41 9.24 -5.23
C ILE A 187 -2.83 8.41 -6.38
N VAL A 188 -3.04 7.09 -6.38
CA VAL A 188 -2.57 6.22 -7.46
C VAL A 188 -3.15 6.65 -8.80
N LYS A 189 -4.47 6.92 -8.86
CA LYS A 189 -5.13 7.43 -10.08
C LYS A 189 -4.49 8.74 -10.57
N LYS A 190 -4.26 9.69 -9.66
CA LYS A 190 -3.67 11.00 -10.00
C LYS A 190 -2.22 10.84 -10.47
N MET A 191 -1.43 9.95 -9.85
CA MET A 191 -0.06 9.65 -10.29
C MET A 191 -0.02 9.01 -11.69
N ILE A 192 -0.94 8.10 -11.99
CA ILE A 192 -1.07 7.50 -13.34
C ILE A 192 -1.38 8.58 -14.37
N LEU A 193 -2.37 9.42 -14.10
CA LEU A 193 -2.80 10.50 -15.02
C LEU A 193 -1.71 11.55 -15.27
N LYS A 194 -0.89 11.83 -14.26
CA LYS A 194 0.25 12.77 -14.35
C LYS A 194 1.57 12.11 -14.77
N HIS A 195 1.58 10.82 -15.11
CA HIS A 195 2.75 10.05 -15.54
C HIS A 195 3.93 10.10 -14.57
N PHE A 196 3.66 10.01 -13.25
CA PHE A 196 4.72 9.97 -12.24
C PHE A 196 5.49 8.66 -12.31
N VAL A 197 6.82 8.76 -12.28
CA VAL A 197 7.74 7.61 -12.33
C VAL A 197 8.88 7.76 -11.34
N GLY A 198 9.34 6.65 -10.76
CA GLY A 198 10.53 6.59 -9.90
C GLY A 198 10.37 7.32 -8.55
N LYS A 199 9.14 7.56 -8.11
CA LYS A 199 8.86 8.30 -6.87
C LYS A 199 8.76 7.39 -5.65
N THR A 200 9.15 7.92 -4.49
CA THR A 200 8.89 7.27 -3.18
C THR A 200 8.17 8.29 -2.29
N TYR A 201 6.97 7.93 -1.81
CA TYR A 201 6.15 8.81 -1.00
C TYR A 201 5.62 8.11 0.25
N ASN A 202 5.55 8.84 1.36
CA ASN A 202 4.71 8.49 2.50
C ASN A 202 3.25 8.86 2.20
N ILE A 203 2.35 7.91 2.39
CA ILE A 203 0.92 8.13 2.18
C ILE A 203 0.22 7.98 3.53
N VAL A 204 -0.01 9.12 4.17
CA VAL A 204 -0.55 9.24 5.53
C VAL A 204 -1.44 10.48 5.59
N ALA A 205 -2.59 10.37 6.23
CA ALA A 205 -3.48 11.51 6.46
C ALA A 205 -2.77 12.61 7.28
N PRO A 206 -3.10 13.89 7.06
CA PRO A 206 -2.37 15.01 7.67
C PRO A 206 -2.55 15.17 9.18
N LEU A 207 -3.61 14.59 9.77
CA LEU A 207 -3.86 14.66 11.21
C LEU A 207 -3.50 13.33 11.89
N HIS A 208 -2.95 13.41 13.10
CA HIS A 208 -2.42 12.27 13.85
C HIS A 208 -3.06 12.19 15.26
N PRO A 209 -4.35 11.88 15.36
CA PRO A 209 -5.00 11.70 16.67
C PRO A 209 -4.40 10.50 17.41
N THR A 210 -4.67 10.42 18.72
CA THR A 210 -4.33 9.24 19.50
C THR A 210 -5.27 8.07 19.17
N LYS A 211 -4.82 6.85 19.43
CA LYS A 211 -5.66 5.65 19.31
C LYS A 211 -6.93 5.78 20.17
N LYS A 212 -6.78 6.36 21.38
CA LYS A 212 -7.89 6.58 22.29
C LYS A 212 -8.95 7.50 21.69
N GLN A 213 -8.56 8.65 21.13
CA GLN A 213 -9.49 9.59 20.49
C GLN A 213 -10.30 8.91 19.36
N ILE A 214 -9.64 8.09 18.53
CA ILE A 214 -10.33 7.37 17.45
C ILE A 214 -11.33 6.35 18.01
N ILE A 215 -10.91 5.52 18.99
CA ILE A 215 -11.73 4.45 19.53
C ILE A 215 -12.95 5.03 20.27
N ASP A 216 -12.74 6.06 21.08
CA ASP A 216 -13.81 6.71 21.84
C ASP A 216 -14.86 7.32 20.89
N TYR A 217 -14.41 7.98 19.82
CA TYR A 217 -15.33 8.54 18.81
C TYR A 217 -16.06 7.43 18.02
N GLN A 218 -15.35 6.41 17.54
CA GLN A 218 -15.95 5.30 16.80
C GLN A 218 -16.94 4.48 17.64
N ASN A 219 -16.74 4.40 18.95
CA ASN A 219 -17.66 3.76 19.91
C ASN A 219 -18.76 4.70 20.43
N LYS A 220 -18.84 5.94 19.94
CA LYS A 220 -19.81 6.96 20.38
C LYS A 220 -19.75 7.27 21.88
N ILE A 221 -18.56 7.16 22.47
CA ILE A 221 -18.30 7.56 23.87
C ILE A 221 -18.19 9.09 23.95
N ILE A 222 -17.68 9.72 22.87
CA ILE A 222 -17.57 11.16 22.71
C ILE A 222 -18.16 11.56 21.36
N ASP A 223 -18.83 12.69 21.31
CA ASP A 223 -19.35 13.30 20.08
C ASP A 223 -18.35 14.32 19.49
N ASN A 224 -17.48 14.88 20.34
CA ASN A 224 -16.44 15.82 19.98
C ASN A 224 -15.10 15.36 20.53
N TYR A 225 -14.00 15.69 19.85
CA TYR A 225 -12.66 15.33 20.30
C TYR A 225 -11.81 16.58 20.57
N SER A 226 -10.88 16.45 21.51
CA SER A 226 -9.91 17.50 21.82
C SER A 226 -9.01 17.78 20.62
N PRO A 227 -8.43 18.98 20.52
CA PRO A 227 -7.49 19.30 19.46
C PRO A 227 -6.37 18.26 19.35
N ILE A 228 -5.98 17.95 18.10
CA ILE A 228 -4.92 16.98 17.82
C ILE A 228 -3.57 17.72 17.94
N THR A 229 -2.69 17.20 18.78
CA THR A 229 -1.40 17.85 19.11
C THR A 229 -0.24 17.45 18.21
N ASN A 230 -0.39 16.41 17.37
CA ASN A 230 0.64 15.89 16.49
C ASN A 230 1.98 15.63 17.22
N GLN A 231 1.93 15.01 18.38
CA GLN A 231 3.10 14.65 19.18
C GLN A 231 3.46 13.17 19.02
N GLY A 232 4.72 12.84 19.24
CA GLY A 232 5.23 11.49 19.15
C GLY A 232 5.83 11.14 17.77
N ARG A 233 5.68 9.90 17.34
CA ARG A 233 6.11 9.43 16.02
C ARG A 233 5.11 9.84 14.95
N ILE A 234 5.43 10.88 14.20
CA ILE A 234 4.58 11.48 13.17
C ILE A 234 5.18 11.26 11.79
N ILE A 235 4.52 10.51 10.94
CA ILE A 235 4.96 10.34 9.55
C ILE A 235 4.32 11.42 8.68
N LEU A 236 5.15 12.19 7.99
CA LEU A 236 4.71 13.29 7.14
C LEU A 236 4.39 12.79 5.73
N GLY A 237 3.18 13.05 5.25
CA GLY A 237 2.74 12.80 3.86
C GLY A 237 2.81 14.05 2.96
N THR A 238 3.52 15.10 3.40
CA THR A 238 3.52 16.41 2.75
C THR A 238 4.18 16.41 1.38
N LEU A 239 5.22 15.60 1.17
CA LEU A 239 5.92 15.53 -0.12
C LEU A 239 4.97 15.08 -1.25
N CYS A 240 4.21 14.02 -1.00
CA CYS A 240 3.19 13.54 -1.94
C CYS A 240 2.14 14.61 -2.25
N SER A 241 1.61 15.27 -1.21
CA SER A 241 0.59 16.31 -1.35
C SER A 241 1.09 17.48 -2.20
N GLN A 242 2.31 17.93 -1.97
CA GLN A 242 2.93 19.06 -2.67
C GLN A 242 3.25 18.72 -4.14
N GLU A 243 4.00 17.64 -4.41
CA GLU A 243 4.40 17.30 -5.77
C GLU A 243 3.21 16.88 -6.64
N LEU A 244 2.23 16.21 -6.05
CA LEU A 244 1.04 15.74 -6.75
C LEU A 244 -0.06 16.81 -6.81
N ASP A 245 0.06 17.92 -6.04
CA ASP A 245 -1.03 18.86 -5.78
C ASP A 245 -2.30 18.11 -5.34
N TYR A 246 -2.15 17.30 -4.28
CA TYR A 246 -3.20 16.45 -3.77
C TYR A 246 -3.70 16.92 -2.41
N GLN A 247 -5.00 17.13 -2.30
CA GLN A 247 -5.68 17.39 -1.04
C GLN A 247 -6.37 16.09 -0.58
N TYR A 248 -6.02 15.61 0.61
CA TYR A 248 -6.64 14.42 1.17
C TYR A 248 -8.15 14.61 1.32
N LYS A 249 -8.91 13.65 0.83
CA LYS A 249 -10.36 13.59 1.02
C LYS A 249 -10.70 13.30 2.49
N HIS A 250 -9.91 12.41 3.11
CA HIS A 250 -10.04 12.00 4.50
C HIS A 250 -8.83 12.49 5.29
N THR A 251 -8.93 13.68 5.88
CA THR A 251 -7.81 14.33 6.58
C THR A 251 -7.62 13.85 8.00
N ASN A 252 -8.69 13.37 8.64
CA ASN A 252 -8.73 13.05 10.06
C ASN A 252 -9.05 11.57 10.31
N PRO A 253 -8.10 10.76 10.82
CA PRO A 253 -8.34 9.35 11.13
C PRO A 253 -9.47 9.07 12.13
N ILE A 254 -9.90 10.03 12.92
CA ILE A 254 -11.06 9.89 13.84
C ILE A 254 -12.33 9.59 13.02
N GLU A 255 -12.48 10.23 11.87
CA GLU A 255 -13.68 10.20 11.02
C GLU A 255 -13.66 9.07 9.98
N PHE A 256 -12.63 8.23 9.95
CA PHE A 256 -12.55 7.11 9.00
C PHE A 256 -13.64 6.07 9.30
N GLN A 257 -14.55 5.90 8.34
CA GLN A 257 -15.66 4.95 8.35
C GLN A 257 -15.55 3.99 7.17
#